data_c1d9fe62533bdd6801dd4d403a02c42c
#
_entry.id   c1d9fe62533bdd6801dd4d403a02c42c
#
_cell.length_a   1.000
_cell.length_b   1.000
_cell.length_c   1.000
_cell.angle_alpha   90.00
_cell.angle_beta   90.00
_cell.angle_gamma   90.00
#
_symmetry.space_group_name_H-M   'P 1'
#
loop_
_entity.id
_entity.type
_entity.pdbx_description
1 polymer ?
#
loop_
_entity_poly.entity_id
_entity_poly.type
_entity_poly.pdbx_seq_one_letter_code
_entity_poly.pdbx_strand_id
1 'polypeptide(L)'
;MSCILHIETSTEVCSVSVSQDGTSIFSKEDFKGPSHAVVLGVFVDEALSFIDNHAIPLDAVAVSCGPGSYTGLRIGVSMAKGICYGRNIPLIGIPTPEVMAVPVLLFEDLPEDALLCPMIDARRMEVYAAIYGRALNVKREIGADIIDENSYAEFLAEHPVYFFGNGAAKCREKITHPNAHFIENIHPLAKWMFPLAEKAMAKEDFKDVAYFEPFYLKEFVASTPKKLL
;
A
#
# COMPACT_ATOMS: atom_id res chain seq x y z
N MET A 1 4.49 -9.95 21.85
CA MET A 1 4.79 -10.72 20.64
C MET A 1 3.51 -10.76 19.85
N SER A 2 3.50 -10.16 18.66
CA SER A 2 2.29 -10.09 17.82
C SER A 2 2.50 -10.89 16.54
N CYS A 3 1.49 -11.70 16.18
CA CYS A 3 1.40 -12.34 14.87
C CYS A 3 0.33 -11.63 14.05
N ILE A 4 0.70 -11.05 12.92
CA ILE A 4 -0.19 -10.24 12.09
C ILE A 4 -0.23 -10.79 10.67
N LEU A 5 -1.44 -11.02 10.14
CA LEU A 5 -1.66 -11.32 8.74
C LEU A 5 -1.77 -10.00 7.96
N HIS A 6 -1.02 -9.86 6.88
CA HIS A 6 -1.02 -8.68 6.03
C HIS A 6 -1.61 -9.00 4.66
N ILE A 7 -2.49 -8.14 4.15
CA ILE A 7 -3.16 -8.29 2.85
C ILE A 7 -2.96 -7.02 2.02
N GLU A 8 -2.39 -7.18 0.81
CA GLU A 8 -2.16 -6.08 -0.13
C GLU A 8 -2.80 -6.40 -1.48
N THR A 9 -3.72 -5.53 -1.91
CA THR A 9 -4.47 -5.68 -3.16
C THR A 9 -4.76 -4.34 -3.84
N SER A 10 -4.07 -3.27 -3.42
CA SER A 10 -4.37 -1.90 -3.85
C SER A 10 -3.90 -1.56 -5.27
N THR A 11 -3.01 -2.38 -5.85
CA THR A 11 -2.46 -2.19 -7.20
C THR A 11 -2.69 -3.46 -8.05
N GLU A 12 -1.92 -3.64 -9.13
CA GLU A 12 -1.93 -4.87 -9.93
C GLU A 12 -1.31 -6.07 -9.23
N VAL A 13 -0.49 -5.84 -8.21
CA VAL A 13 0.15 -6.91 -7.43
C VAL A 13 -0.80 -7.37 -6.33
N CYS A 14 -0.94 -8.69 -6.18
CA CYS A 14 -1.63 -9.31 -5.05
C CYS A 14 -0.61 -9.96 -4.13
N SER A 15 -0.62 -9.63 -2.86
CA SER A 15 0.29 -10.24 -1.90
C SER A 15 -0.34 -10.45 -0.52
N VAL A 16 0.14 -11.51 0.15
CA VAL A 16 -0.20 -11.86 1.53
C VAL A 16 1.09 -12.19 2.28
N SER A 17 1.21 -11.73 3.51
CA SER A 17 2.34 -12.03 4.37
C SER A 17 1.86 -12.26 5.80
N VAL A 18 2.63 -13.02 6.56
CA VAL A 18 2.49 -13.12 8.02
C VAL A 18 3.76 -12.57 8.65
N SER A 19 3.62 -11.69 9.60
CA SER A 19 4.74 -11.25 10.45
C SER A 19 4.56 -11.77 11.88
N GLN A 20 5.68 -12.07 12.51
CA GLN A 20 5.74 -12.36 13.94
C GLN A 20 6.90 -11.55 14.52
N ASP A 21 6.62 -10.78 15.56
CA ASP A 21 7.61 -9.98 16.28
C ASP A 21 8.46 -9.08 15.36
N GLY A 22 7.82 -8.39 14.42
CA GLY A 22 8.47 -7.48 13.50
C GLY A 22 9.29 -8.16 12.40
N THR A 23 9.09 -9.46 12.17
CA THR A 23 9.76 -10.21 11.09
C THR A 23 8.73 -10.94 10.23
N SER A 24 8.86 -10.84 8.90
CA SER A 24 8.03 -11.62 7.98
C SER A 24 8.44 -13.09 8.01
N ILE A 25 7.51 -13.97 8.42
CA ILE A 25 7.73 -15.43 8.51
C ILE A 25 7.05 -16.22 7.38
N PHE A 26 6.16 -15.58 6.63
CA PHE A 26 5.49 -16.15 5.45
C PHE A 26 5.21 -15.03 4.46
N SER A 27 5.39 -15.28 3.16
CA SER A 27 5.01 -14.32 2.11
C SER A 27 4.65 -15.03 0.81
N LYS A 28 3.59 -14.54 0.15
CA LYS A 28 3.16 -14.93 -1.20
C LYS A 28 2.87 -13.68 -2.01
N GLU A 29 3.29 -13.67 -3.26
CA GLU A 29 3.19 -12.53 -4.16
C GLU A 29 2.82 -12.98 -5.57
N ASP A 30 1.89 -12.28 -6.22
CA ASP A 30 1.55 -12.46 -7.63
C ASP A 30 1.63 -11.12 -8.37
N PHE A 31 2.54 -11.05 -9.34
CA PHE A 31 2.79 -9.89 -10.21
C PHE A 31 2.14 -10.02 -11.59
N LYS A 32 1.34 -11.08 -11.84
CA LYS A 32 0.82 -11.39 -13.18
C LYS A 32 -0.36 -10.52 -13.62
N GLY A 33 -0.78 -9.55 -12.80
CA GLY A 33 -1.88 -8.65 -13.13
C GLY A 33 -3.18 -8.96 -12.37
N PRO A 34 -4.34 -8.46 -12.80
CA PRO A 34 -5.55 -8.40 -11.98
C PRO A 34 -6.17 -9.78 -11.70
N SER A 35 -5.51 -10.54 -10.83
CA SER A 35 -5.88 -11.90 -10.41
C SER A 35 -6.41 -11.97 -8.98
N HIS A 36 -6.61 -10.83 -8.31
CA HIS A 36 -6.91 -10.75 -6.86
C HIS A 36 -8.08 -11.63 -6.45
N ALA A 37 -9.18 -11.65 -7.23
CA ALA A 37 -10.35 -12.48 -6.93
C ALA A 37 -10.08 -13.99 -6.98
N VAL A 38 -9.02 -14.41 -7.68
CA VAL A 38 -8.65 -15.81 -7.85
C VAL A 38 -7.59 -16.24 -6.84
N VAL A 39 -6.53 -15.42 -6.68
CA VAL A 39 -5.35 -15.86 -5.92
C VAL A 39 -5.38 -15.46 -4.45
N LEU A 40 -6.09 -14.37 -4.07
CA LEU A 40 -6.08 -13.90 -2.69
C LEU A 40 -6.57 -14.96 -1.71
N GLY A 41 -7.69 -15.63 -2.04
CA GLY A 41 -8.24 -16.68 -1.18
C GLY A 41 -7.26 -17.83 -0.94
N VAL A 42 -6.53 -18.23 -1.99
CA VAL A 42 -5.50 -19.28 -1.91
C VAL A 42 -4.34 -18.82 -1.02
N PHE A 43 -3.83 -17.60 -1.22
CA PHE A 43 -2.72 -17.09 -0.43
C PHE A 43 -3.07 -16.91 1.05
N VAL A 44 -4.29 -16.47 1.33
CA VAL A 44 -4.80 -16.36 2.70
C VAL A 44 -4.95 -17.75 3.35
N ASP A 45 -5.51 -18.71 2.64
CA ASP A 45 -5.65 -20.10 3.14
C ASP A 45 -4.28 -20.72 3.46
N GLU A 46 -3.29 -20.55 2.56
CA GLU A 46 -1.93 -21.03 2.80
C GLU A 46 -1.29 -20.32 4.01
N ALA A 47 -1.50 -19.01 4.17
CA ALA A 47 -0.98 -18.25 5.31
C ALA A 47 -1.61 -18.69 6.64
N LEU A 48 -2.94 -18.87 6.66
CA LEU A 48 -3.65 -19.35 7.84
C LEU A 48 -3.27 -20.79 8.19
N SER A 49 -3.16 -21.65 7.19
CA SER A 49 -2.67 -23.03 7.38
C SER A 49 -1.25 -23.06 7.92
N PHE A 50 -0.38 -22.16 7.45
CA PHE A 50 0.98 -22.04 7.96
C PHE A 50 1.00 -21.72 9.46
N ILE A 51 0.29 -20.70 9.93
CA ILE A 51 0.26 -20.34 11.35
C ILE A 51 -0.44 -21.40 12.20
N ASP A 52 -1.52 -21.99 11.72
CA ASP A 52 -2.26 -23.05 12.45
C ASP A 52 -1.39 -24.32 12.62
N ASN A 53 -0.64 -24.73 11.59
CA ASN A 53 0.29 -25.86 11.64
C ASN A 53 1.49 -25.63 12.59
N HIS A 54 1.86 -24.36 12.84
CA HIS A 54 2.92 -24.00 13.78
C HIS A 54 2.39 -23.59 15.15
N ALA A 55 1.07 -23.73 15.39
CA ALA A 55 0.39 -23.32 16.63
C ALA A 55 0.67 -21.86 17.02
N ILE A 56 0.77 -20.96 16.02
CA ILE A 56 0.98 -19.51 16.23
C ILE A 56 -0.40 -18.83 16.28
N PRO A 57 -0.77 -18.18 17.39
CA PRO A 57 -2.03 -17.44 17.47
C PRO A 57 -1.98 -16.20 16.57
N LEU A 58 -3.05 -15.96 15.80
CA LEU A 58 -3.20 -14.75 15.00
C LEU A 58 -3.81 -13.63 15.86
N ASP A 59 -3.09 -12.52 16.00
CA ASP A 59 -3.49 -11.42 16.88
C ASP A 59 -4.24 -10.28 16.14
N ALA A 60 -3.96 -10.09 14.83
CA ALA A 60 -4.61 -9.05 14.03
C ALA A 60 -4.53 -9.35 12.54
N VAL A 61 -5.35 -8.63 11.74
CA VAL A 61 -5.18 -8.54 10.28
C VAL A 61 -4.94 -7.10 9.90
N ALA A 62 -3.86 -6.85 9.14
CA ALA A 62 -3.57 -5.58 8.51
C ALA A 62 -3.89 -5.64 7.00
N VAL A 63 -4.51 -4.59 6.49
CA VAL A 63 -4.85 -4.50 5.06
C VAL A 63 -4.54 -3.11 4.53
N SER A 64 -4.03 -3.02 3.30
CA SER A 64 -3.93 -1.73 2.63
C SER A 64 -5.32 -1.14 2.39
N CYS A 65 -5.52 0.08 2.88
CA CYS A 65 -6.81 0.73 2.81
C CYS A 65 -6.94 1.74 1.65
N GLY A 66 -5.90 1.88 0.84
CA GLY A 66 -5.90 2.80 -0.29
C GLY A 66 -5.02 4.04 -0.10
N PRO A 67 -5.04 4.93 -1.11
CA PRO A 67 -5.76 4.82 -2.36
C PRO A 67 -5.21 3.72 -3.28
N GLY A 68 -5.98 3.36 -4.32
CA GLY A 68 -5.57 2.34 -5.28
C GLY A 68 -6.72 1.82 -6.14
N SER A 69 -6.58 0.60 -6.64
CA SER A 69 -7.60 -0.10 -7.42
C SER A 69 -8.89 -0.26 -6.63
N TYR A 70 -9.98 0.31 -7.12
CA TYR A 70 -11.31 0.22 -6.48
C TYR A 70 -11.73 -1.23 -6.21
N THR A 71 -11.62 -2.10 -7.21
CA THR A 71 -11.97 -3.51 -7.10
C THR A 71 -10.99 -4.26 -6.16
N GLY A 72 -9.69 -4.00 -6.33
CA GLY A 72 -8.66 -4.64 -5.51
C GLY A 72 -8.84 -4.33 -4.02
N LEU A 73 -8.99 -3.05 -3.67
CA LEU A 73 -9.23 -2.63 -2.28
C LEU A 73 -10.47 -3.28 -1.67
N ARG A 74 -11.57 -3.39 -2.42
CA ARG A 74 -12.79 -4.04 -1.92
C ARG A 74 -12.57 -5.53 -1.64
N ILE A 75 -11.86 -6.22 -2.53
CA ILE A 75 -11.54 -7.64 -2.34
C ILE A 75 -10.69 -7.83 -1.08
N GLY A 76 -9.60 -7.06 -0.93
CA GLY A 76 -8.69 -7.17 0.22
C GLY A 76 -9.38 -6.81 1.54
N VAL A 77 -10.07 -5.66 1.59
CA VAL A 77 -10.76 -5.22 2.81
C VAL A 77 -11.90 -6.18 3.19
N SER A 78 -12.65 -6.71 2.23
CA SER A 78 -13.71 -7.69 2.54
C SER A 78 -13.14 -8.98 3.11
N MET A 79 -12.01 -9.47 2.57
CA MET A 79 -11.30 -10.64 3.09
C MET A 79 -10.82 -10.39 4.52
N ALA A 80 -10.14 -9.27 4.76
CA ALA A 80 -9.63 -8.89 6.08
C ALA A 80 -10.76 -8.79 7.12
N LYS A 81 -11.87 -8.11 6.77
CA LYS A 81 -13.06 -8.00 7.64
C LYS A 81 -13.65 -9.36 7.97
N GLY A 82 -13.76 -10.28 6.99
CA GLY A 82 -14.29 -11.63 7.20
C GLY A 82 -13.44 -12.41 8.18
N ILE A 83 -12.11 -12.34 8.07
CA ILE A 83 -11.18 -13.04 9.00
C ILE A 83 -11.28 -12.42 10.39
N CYS A 84 -11.23 -11.09 10.51
CA CYS A 84 -11.32 -10.40 11.80
C CYS A 84 -12.63 -10.71 12.52
N TYR A 85 -13.74 -10.67 11.81
CA TYR A 85 -15.05 -11.03 12.37
C TYR A 85 -15.11 -12.48 12.82
N GLY A 86 -14.66 -13.42 11.97
CA GLY A 86 -14.72 -14.86 12.27
C GLY A 86 -13.80 -15.31 13.42
N ARG A 87 -12.64 -14.64 13.57
CA ARG A 87 -11.66 -14.95 14.64
C ARG A 87 -11.76 -14.01 15.85
N ASN A 88 -12.63 -13.01 15.81
CA ASN A 88 -12.80 -11.98 16.84
C ASN A 88 -11.47 -11.27 17.19
N ILE A 89 -10.73 -10.84 16.16
CA ILE A 89 -9.46 -10.15 16.26
C ILE A 89 -9.53 -8.76 15.57
N PRO A 90 -8.67 -7.80 15.94
CA PRO A 90 -8.70 -6.45 15.42
C PRO A 90 -8.29 -6.36 13.93
N LEU A 91 -8.84 -5.34 13.27
CA LEU A 91 -8.53 -4.95 11.90
C LEU A 91 -7.66 -3.68 11.91
N ILE A 92 -6.57 -3.69 11.15
CA ILE A 92 -5.67 -2.56 10.95
C ILE A 92 -5.75 -2.11 9.49
N GLY A 93 -6.03 -0.82 9.26
CA GLY A 93 -6.01 -0.22 7.93
C GLY A 93 -4.72 0.60 7.73
N ILE A 94 -3.94 0.28 6.70
CA ILE A 94 -2.66 0.95 6.40
C ILE A 94 -2.77 1.67 5.06
N PRO A 95 -2.43 2.98 4.98
CA PRO A 95 -2.40 3.70 3.72
C PRO A 95 -1.40 3.10 2.73
N THR A 96 -1.84 2.85 1.50
CA THR A 96 -0.99 2.25 0.46
C THR A 96 0.32 3.01 0.21
N PRO A 97 0.33 4.37 0.18
CA PRO A 97 1.57 5.13 0.03
C PRO A 97 2.59 4.89 1.15
N GLU A 98 2.13 4.68 2.38
CA GLU A 98 3.03 4.34 3.50
C GLU A 98 3.65 2.96 3.32
N VAL A 99 2.87 1.97 2.87
CA VAL A 99 3.40 0.61 2.55
C VAL A 99 4.52 0.69 1.52
N MET A 100 4.34 1.54 0.49
CA MET A 100 5.35 1.74 -0.56
C MET A 100 6.61 2.44 -0.05
N ALA A 101 6.50 3.31 0.93
CA ALA A 101 7.63 4.04 1.48
C ALA A 101 8.55 3.16 2.35
N VAL A 102 8.04 2.10 2.97
CA VAL A 102 8.83 1.22 3.84
C VAL A 102 10.04 0.60 3.15
N PRO A 103 9.94 -0.06 1.98
CA PRO A 103 11.11 -0.63 1.32
C PRO A 103 12.13 0.43 0.91
N VAL A 104 11.71 1.64 0.52
CA VAL A 104 12.61 2.74 0.18
C VAL A 104 13.40 3.17 1.41
N LEU A 105 12.75 3.29 2.57
CA LEU A 105 13.43 3.63 3.83
C LEU A 105 14.39 2.54 4.33
N LEU A 106 14.13 1.27 3.99
CA LEU A 106 14.93 0.14 4.45
C LEU A 106 16.16 -0.12 3.57
N PHE A 107 16.07 0.15 2.27
CA PHE A 107 17.06 -0.34 1.31
C PHE A 107 17.76 0.76 0.51
N GLU A 108 17.25 2.00 0.50
CA GLU A 108 17.87 3.11 -0.22
C GLU A 108 18.71 3.97 0.73
N ASP A 109 19.87 4.40 0.24
CA ASP A 109 20.71 5.38 0.96
C ASP A 109 20.21 6.80 0.70
N LEU A 110 19.42 7.30 1.63
CA LEU A 110 18.72 8.57 1.50
C LEU A 110 19.39 9.69 2.33
N PRO A 111 19.58 10.90 1.77
CA PRO A 111 19.97 12.08 2.56
C PRO A 111 19.03 12.34 3.74
N GLU A 112 19.51 13.04 4.77
CA GLU A 112 18.71 13.32 5.97
C GLU A 112 17.46 14.16 5.66
N ASP A 113 17.56 15.08 4.72
CA ASP A 113 16.51 16.00 4.27
C ASP A 113 15.66 15.45 3.12
N ALA A 114 15.88 14.18 2.71
CA ALA A 114 15.12 13.54 1.64
C ALA A 114 13.62 13.48 1.94
N LEU A 115 12.83 13.76 0.91
CA LEU A 115 11.39 13.56 0.91
C LEU A 115 11.02 12.36 0.03
N LEU A 116 10.00 11.62 0.46
CA LEU A 116 9.47 10.43 -0.18
C LEU A 116 8.13 10.77 -0.83
N CYS A 117 8.00 10.50 -2.13
CA CYS A 117 6.77 10.71 -2.89
C CYS A 117 6.32 9.42 -3.57
N PRO A 118 5.64 8.53 -2.84
CA PRO A 118 4.98 7.36 -3.43
C PRO A 118 3.88 7.81 -4.40
N MET A 119 3.87 7.22 -5.60
CA MET A 119 2.93 7.53 -6.66
C MET A 119 2.20 6.28 -7.15
N ILE A 120 0.88 6.28 -7.03
CA ILE A 120 0.02 5.21 -7.55
C ILE A 120 -0.64 5.73 -8.83
N ASP A 121 -0.63 4.92 -9.89
CA ASP A 121 -1.23 5.31 -11.17
C ASP A 121 -2.75 5.51 -11.07
N ALA A 122 -3.22 6.72 -11.37
CA ALA A 122 -4.63 7.09 -11.43
C ALA A 122 -5.14 7.27 -12.87
N ARG A 123 -4.42 6.70 -13.84
CA ARG A 123 -4.62 6.80 -15.30
C ARG A 123 -4.27 8.19 -15.87
N ARG A 124 -4.04 8.25 -17.20
CA ARG A 124 -3.58 9.48 -17.89
C ARG A 124 -2.35 10.05 -17.17
N MET A 125 -2.21 11.39 -17.10
CA MET A 125 -1.14 12.06 -16.36
C MET A 125 -1.55 12.40 -14.92
N GLU A 126 -2.33 11.52 -14.28
CA GLU A 126 -2.76 11.68 -12.91
C GLU A 126 -2.24 10.55 -12.03
N VAL A 127 -1.85 10.89 -10.81
CA VAL A 127 -1.37 9.96 -9.79
C VAL A 127 -2.08 10.22 -8.46
N TYR A 128 -2.19 9.18 -7.62
CA TYR A 128 -2.41 9.38 -6.19
C TYR A 128 -1.05 9.44 -5.51
N ALA A 129 -0.78 10.55 -4.83
CA ALA A 129 0.51 10.78 -4.20
C ALA A 129 0.38 11.46 -2.83
N ALA A 130 1.39 11.28 -2.01
CA ALA A 130 1.62 11.99 -0.77
C ALA A 130 3.09 12.40 -0.69
N ILE A 131 3.46 13.25 0.27
CA ILE A 131 4.86 13.53 0.54
C ILE A 131 5.13 13.26 2.01
N TYR A 132 6.14 12.44 2.27
CA TYR A 132 6.58 12.07 3.60
C TYR A 132 8.04 12.47 3.82
N GLY A 133 8.39 12.79 5.06
CA GLY A 133 9.78 12.80 5.50
C GLY A 133 10.25 11.36 5.84
N ARG A 134 11.54 11.18 6.12
CA ARG A 134 12.15 9.88 6.43
C ARG A 134 11.55 9.16 7.66
N ALA A 135 10.96 9.89 8.59
CA ALA A 135 10.24 9.31 9.74
C ALA A 135 8.76 8.97 9.44
N LEU A 136 8.35 8.96 8.16
CA LEU A 136 6.97 8.84 7.69
C LEU A 136 6.04 9.93 8.28
N ASN A 137 6.60 11.07 8.67
CA ASN A 137 5.82 12.23 9.01
C ASN A 137 5.28 12.89 7.74
N VAL A 138 3.98 13.14 7.72
CA VAL A 138 3.28 13.73 6.58
C VAL A 138 3.76 15.16 6.37
N LYS A 139 4.25 15.45 5.17
CA LYS A 139 4.58 16.79 4.66
C LYS A 139 3.49 17.33 3.76
N ARG A 140 2.84 16.43 3.02
CA ARG A 140 1.67 16.69 2.21
C ARG A 140 0.75 15.48 2.26
N GLU A 141 -0.51 15.72 2.54
CA GLU A 141 -1.55 14.68 2.60
C GLU A 141 -1.76 13.99 1.25
N ILE A 142 -2.33 12.80 1.30
CA ILE A 142 -2.65 12.00 0.12
C ILE A 142 -3.65 12.76 -0.75
N GLY A 143 -3.29 12.96 -2.02
CA GLY A 143 -4.13 13.66 -3.00
C GLY A 143 -4.09 13.01 -4.38
N ALA A 144 -5.00 13.46 -5.26
CA ALA A 144 -5.02 13.12 -6.67
C ALA A 144 -4.42 14.28 -7.46
N ASP A 145 -3.28 14.06 -8.09
CA ASP A 145 -2.49 15.09 -8.75
C ASP A 145 -2.43 14.89 -10.25
N ILE A 146 -2.81 15.92 -11.02
CA ILE A 146 -2.54 15.99 -12.45
C ILE A 146 -1.13 16.55 -12.61
N ILE A 147 -0.23 15.75 -13.20
CA ILE A 147 1.19 16.07 -13.26
C ILE A 147 1.53 16.94 -14.45
N ASP A 148 2.22 18.04 -14.17
CA ASP A 148 2.81 18.99 -15.11
C ASP A 148 4.26 19.34 -14.75
N GLU A 149 4.84 20.30 -15.46
CA GLU A 149 6.22 20.74 -15.27
C GLU A 149 6.46 21.49 -13.93
N ASN A 150 5.39 21.98 -13.29
CA ASN A 150 5.46 22.72 -12.02
C ASN A 150 5.09 21.87 -10.81
N SER A 151 4.70 20.61 -11.06
CA SER A 151 4.30 19.70 -9.99
C SER A 151 5.42 19.49 -8.98
N TYR A 152 5.10 19.66 -7.70
CA TYR A 152 6.02 19.55 -6.55
C TYR A 152 7.19 20.55 -6.54
N ALA A 153 7.13 21.65 -7.30
CA ALA A 153 8.22 22.64 -7.41
C ALA A 153 8.63 23.22 -6.04
N GLU A 154 7.69 23.44 -5.14
CA GLU A 154 7.94 23.94 -3.78
C GLU A 154 8.84 23.01 -2.96
N PHE A 155 8.62 21.69 -3.07
CA PHE A 155 9.43 20.68 -2.36
C PHE A 155 10.77 20.47 -3.04
N LEU A 156 10.78 20.44 -4.37
CA LEU A 156 11.98 20.26 -5.18
C LEU A 156 12.97 21.42 -5.06
N ALA A 157 12.49 22.63 -4.77
CA ALA A 157 13.35 23.79 -4.57
C ALA A 157 14.25 23.65 -3.32
N GLU A 158 13.78 22.94 -2.30
CA GLU A 158 14.44 22.87 -0.99
C GLU A 158 15.01 21.48 -0.65
N HIS A 159 14.46 20.39 -1.26
CA HIS A 159 14.76 19.02 -0.86
C HIS A 159 15.00 18.09 -2.06
N PRO A 160 15.84 17.07 -1.93
CA PRO A 160 15.80 15.91 -2.81
C PRO A 160 14.51 15.13 -2.59
N VAL A 161 13.71 14.97 -3.65
CA VAL A 161 12.43 14.24 -3.62
C VAL A 161 12.56 12.95 -4.39
N TYR A 162 12.26 11.85 -3.73
CA TYR A 162 12.32 10.49 -4.28
C TYR A 162 10.93 10.03 -4.69
N PHE A 163 10.73 9.91 -6.00
CA PHE A 163 9.48 9.47 -6.62
C PHE A 163 9.55 7.97 -6.94
N PHE A 164 8.55 7.20 -6.53
CA PHE A 164 8.51 5.76 -6.75
C PHE A 164 7.07 5.21 -6.82
N GLY A 165 6.94 3.97 -7.29
CA GLY A 165 5.67 3.31 -7.47
C GLY A 165 5.22 3.28 -8.93
N ASN A 166 4.12 2.59 -9.21
CA ASN A 166 3.65 2.35 -10.58
C ASN A 166 3.14 3.61 -11.31
N GLY A 167 2.92 4.71 -10.58
CA GLY A 167 2.59 6.01 -11.15
C GLY A 167 3.81 6.88 -11.48
N ALA A 168 5.00 6.58 -10.93
CA ALA A 168 6.15 7.47 -11.02
C ALA A 168 6.80 7.52 -12.42
N ALA A 169 6.89 6.38 -13.10
CA ALA A 169 7.59 6.27 -14.38
C ALA A 169 7.07 7.26 -15.44
N LYS A 170 5.74 7.40 -15.56
CA LYS A 170 5.11 8.32 -16.52
C LYS A 170 5.34 9.80 -16.19
N CYS A 171 5.69 10.12 -14.94
CA CYS A 171 5.88 11.48 -14.47
C CYS A 171 7.30 12.01 -14.76
N ARG A 172 8.25 11.12 -15.06
CA ARG A 172 9.68 11.45 -15.25
C ARG A 172 9.92 12.51 -16.36
N GLU A 173 9.15 12.45 -17.43
CA GLU A 173 9.26 13.42 -18.54
C GLU A 173 8.75 14.82 -18.18
N LYS A 174 7.90 14.93 -17.17
CA LYS A 174 7.32 16.18 -16.70
C LYS A 174 8.10 16.78 -15.53
N ILE A 175 8.54 15.94 -14.60
CA ILE A 175 9.26 16.37 -13.42
C ILE A 175 10.76 16.22 -13.70
N THR A 176 11.39 17.28 -14.21
CA THR A 176 12.80 17.25 -14.68
C THR A 176 13.77 18.00 -13.77
N HIS A 177 13.32 18.45 -12.59
CA HIS A 177 14.14 19.19 -11.63
C HIS A 177 15.36 18.36 -11.15
N PRO A 178 16.57 18.98 -10.93
CA PRO A 178 17.77 18.25 -10.48
C PRO A 178 17.59 17.47 -9.18
N ASN A 179 16.72 17.94 -8.27
CA ASN A 179 16.40 17.28 -7.01
C ASN A 179 15.30 16.20 -7.15
N ALA A 180 14.83 15.91 -8.37
CA ALA A 180 13.88 14.83 -8.62
C ALA A 180 14.61 13.52 -8.88
N HIS A 181 14.45 12.54 -7.97
CA HIS A 181 15.04 11.21 -8.05
C HIS A 181 13.94 10.18 -8.24
N PHE A 182 14.13 9.25 -9.17
CA PHE A 182 13.13 8.22 -9.47
C PHE A 182 13.67 6.83 -9.14
N ILE A 183 12.97 6.11 -8.23
CA ILE A 183 13.29 4.74 -7.86
C ILE A 183 12.31 3.81 -8.57
N GLU A 184 12.85 2.83 -9.26
CA GLU A 184 12.08 1.87 -10.05
C GLU A 184 11.72 0.62 -9.24
N ASN A 185 10.73 -0.14 -9.70
CA ASN A 185 10.34 -1.45 -9.14
C ASN A 185 9.89 -1.43 -7.68
N ILE A 186 9.39 -0.30 -7.19
CA ILE A 186 8.75 -0.23 -5.88
C ILE A 186 7.27 -0.55 -6.02
N HIS A 187 6.85 -1.62 -5.35
CA HIS A 187 5.46 -2.05 -5.28
C HIS A 187 4.98 -2.09 -3.83
N PRO A 188 3.70 -1.78 -3.56
CA PRO A 188 3.12 -2.08 -2.26
C PRO A 188 3.03 -3.60 -2.13
N LEU A 189 3.72 -4.15 -1.14
CA LEU A 189 3.71 -5.59 -0.84
C LEU A 189 3.33 -5.81 0.62
N ALA A 190 2.55 -6.85 0.86
CA ALA A 190 2.08 -7.21 2.20
C ALA A 190 3.22 -7.37 3.21
N LYS A 191 4.37 -7.90 2.77
CA LYS A 191 5.56 -8.05 3.64
C LYS A 191 6.15 -6.74 4.14
N TRP A 192 5.86 -5.61 3.51
CA TRP A 192 6.35 -4.30 3.96
C TRP A 192 5.41 -3.61 4.95
N MET A 193 4.25 -4.19 5.25
CA MET A 193 3.30 -3.63 6.21
C MET A 193 3.72 -3.82 7.67
N PHE A 194 4.62 -4.76 7.98
CA PHE A 194 4.89 -5.16 9.36
C PHE A 194 5.27 -4.00 10.29
N PRO A 195 6.16 -3.04 9.92
CA PRO A 195 6.52 -1.96 10.86
C PRO A 195 5.35 -1.03 11.15
N LEU A 196 4.49 -0.81 10.15
CA LEU A 196 3.30 0.04 10.26
C LEU A 196 2.21 -0.64 11.08
N ALA A 197 2.02 -1.93 10.88
CA ALA A 197 1.06 -2.74 11.63
C ALA A 197 1.46 -2.88 13.11
N GLU A 198 2.74 -3.13 13.40
CA GLU A 198 3.25 -3.15 14.78
C GLU A 198 3.05 -1.81 15.49
N LYS A 199 3.30 -0.69 14.77
CA LYS A 199 3.03 0.65 15.29
C LYS A 199 1.55 0.87 15.59
N ALA A 200 0.65 0.38 14.72
CA ALA A 200 -0.79 0.46 14.92
C ALA A 200 -1.25 -0.41 16.10
N MET A 201 -0.72 -1.65 16.22
CA MET A 201 -0.96 -2.52 17.36
C MET A 201 -0.58 -1.85 18.69
N ALA A 202 0.63 -1.27 18.75
CA ALA A 202 1.12 -0.60 19.95
C ALA A 202 0.29 0.63 20.35
N LYS A 203 -0.41 1.25 19.39
CA LYS A 203 -1.28 2.41 19.61
C LYS A 203 -2.76 2.04 19.74
N GLU A 204 -3.11 0.77 19.58
CA GLU A 204 -4.49 0.29 19.51
C GLU A 204 -5.31 1.01 18.40
N ASP A 205 -4.64 1.43 17.29
CA ASP A 205 -5.30 2.05 16.15
C ASP A 205 -6.02 1.00 15.30
N PHE A 206 -7.12 0.52 15.82
CA PHE A 206 -7.96 -0.49 15.19
C PHE A 206 -9.15 0.14 14.47
N LYS A 207 -9.55 -0.50 13.39
CA LYS A 207 -10.70 -0.09 12.59
C LYS A 207 -11.93 -0.90 12.99
N ASP A 208 -13.08 -0.26 12.98
CA ASP A 208 -14.36 -0.94 13.20
C ASP A 208 -14.62 -1.94 12.07
N VAL A 209 -14.68 -3.22 12.38
CA VAL A 209 -14.83 -4.30 11.40
C VAL A 209 -16.15 -4.18 10.61
N ALA A 210 -17.22 -3.65 11.22
CA ALA A 210 -18.51 -3.49 10.55
C ALA A 210 -18.53 -2.30 9.56
N TYR A 211 -17.96 -1.17 9.97
CA TYR A 211 -18.11 0.11 9.25
C TYR A 211 -16.86 0.53 8.47
N PHE A 212 -15.71 -0.12 8.65
CA PHE A 212 -14.51 0.23 7.91
C PHE A 212 -14.69 0.08 6.40
N GLU A 213 -14.33 1.12 5.66
CA GLU A 213 -14.34 1.17 4.21
C GLU A 213 -12.97 1.58 3.66
N PRO A 214 -12.60 1.14 2.44
CA PRO A 214 -11.41 1.64 1.78
C PRO A 214 -11.44 3.15 1.57
N PHE A 215 -10.27 3.76 1.56
CA PHE A 215 -10.11 5.17 1.25
C PHE A 215 -10.17 5.41 -0.26
N TYR A 216 -11.33 5.85 -0.74
CA TYR A 216 -11.55 6.19 -2.14
C TYR A 216 -11.33 7.68 -2.36
N LEU A 217 -10.24 8.06 -3.05
CA LEU A 217 -10.00 9.46 -3.43
C LEU A 217 -10.91 9.96 -4.53
N LYS A 218 -11.48 9.07 -5.32
CA LYS A 218 -12.41 9.37 -6.40
C LYS A 218 -13.62 8.46 -6.34
N GLU A 219 -14.77 9.01 -6.71
CA GLU A 219 -15.97 8.22 -6.95
C GLU A 219 -15.75 7.25 -8.12
N PHE A 220 -16.35 6.08 -8.02
CA PHE A 220 -16.30 5.09 -9.08
C PHE A 220 -17.04 5.59 -10.33
N VAL A 221 -16.32 5.84 -11.41
CA VAL A 221 -16.90 6.12 -12.72
C VAL A 221 -16.88 4.84 -13.54
N ALA A 222 -18.05 4.23 -13.73
CA ALA A 222 -18.20 3.06 -14.59
C ALA A 222 -17.86 3.44 -16.04
N SER A 223 -16.88 2.75 -16.64
CA SER A 223 -16.64 2.87 -18.08
C SER A 223 -17.77 2.16 -18.83
N THR A 224 -18.45 2.88 -19.73
CA THR A 224 -19.37 2.23 -20.68
C THR A 224 -18.62 1.19 -21.50
N PRO A 225 -19.12 -0.07 -21.59
CA PRO A 225 -18.48 -1.08 -22.43
C PRO A 225 -18.39 -0.56 -23.87
N LYS A 226 -17.20 -0.68 -24.51
CA LYS A 226 -17.12 -0.49 -25.96
C LYS A 226 -18.07 -1.51 -26.59
N LYS A 227 -19.04 -1.04 -27.39
CA LYS A 227 -19.86 -1.94 -28.22
C LYS A 227 -18.88 -2.76 -29.05
N LEU A 228 -18.87 -4.08 -28.84
CA LEU A 228 -18.29 -5.02 -29.77
C LEU A 228 -19.19 -4.98 -31.01
N LEU A 229 -18.70 -4.40 -32.10
CA LEU A 229 -19.27 -4.51 -33.42
C LEU A 229 -18.91 -5.89 -34.01
#